data_a11f60886210e506e538b2ce1f93a8a2
#
_entry.id   a11f60886210e506e538b2ce1f93a8a2
#
_cell.length_a   1.000
_cell.length_b   1.000
_cell.length_c   1.000
_cell.angle_alpha   90.00
_cell.angle_beta   90.00
_cell.angle_gamma   90.00
#
_symmetry.space_group_name_H-M   'P 1'
#
loop_
_entity.id
_entity.type
_entity.pdbx_description
1 polymer ?
#
loop_
_entity_poly.entity_id
_entity_poly.type
_entity_poly.pdbx_seq_one_letter_code
_entity_poly.pdbx_strand_id
1 'polypeptide(L)'
;MSDFSRVWVGIAALAASLVPFAASAQTLAYGDVDSGSEAGGGDAKDSARSDQSRGARHHGGRHNSHISPYIEARQVVSAELSPGNEVLTYSELAAGVEASVIGRNNAVSASLRYERRIGWGKASDGDTISGLLRGYAAIVPQTLQIDAGVLATRTRLEDGGAAVLAALGDRNSSVQMYSAYAGPTLSTHMGEAKVDAHYRLGYTKIESPNRIVTAPGQPPFDVFDKSVSHDAGIHIGTRPGTVLPVGIAAGANYYREDISNLDQRIDDFNARLDVTVPLSRDLALAGSVGYENVKISNRDAVVDSNGLPVIAGNRFVTDKSSPRQIAYHAEGLIWDAGVIWRPSRRTQLEAHVGRRYGTMSYYGSFSYAPNERSAFNVSVYDSIAGFGGRLNQALADLPAEFTANRNPLTGDLTGCVASLEKGNCLTGVLGSVRSATFRDRGVVASYALQLGNISAGIAGGYDRRKFIAAPGTVLAVANGLIDENYWVSGNLNGRIDRSSGYAVNIYANWFHSGSAFVGDSSGLGATLSYYRELTDHLEATAAAGLDNISRDDPLPDQTTLSALVGLRYSF
;
A
#
# COMPACT_ATOMS: atom_id res chain seq x y z
N MET A 1 -21.17 -8.38 20.84
CA MET A 1 -21.77 -9.30 19.82
C MET A 1 -22.79 -8.62 18.89
N SER A 2 -23.18 -7.37 19.08
CA SER A 2 -24.24 -6.70 18.28
C SER A 2 -23.76 -5.79 17.15
N ASP A 3 -22.46 -5.46 17.06
CA ASP A 3 -21.95 -4.57 16.01
C ASP A 3 -21.32 -5.28 14.80
N PHE A 4 -21.07 -6.58 14.92
CA PHE A 4 -20.45 -7.37 13.86
C PHE A 4 -21.35 -7.59 12.63
N SER A 5 -22.68 -7.62 12.84
CA SER A 5 -23.63 -7.85 11.75
C SER A 5 -23.80 -6.65 10.79
N ARG A 6 -23.47 -5.44 11.21
CA ARG A 6 -23.63 -4.23 10.38
C ARG A 6 -22.46 -3.99 9.41
N VAL A 7 -21.29 -4.47 9.73
CA VAL A 7 -20.09 -4.36 8.86
C VAL A 7 -20.18 -5.33 7.67
N TRP A 8 -20.74 -6.51 7.89
CA TRP A 8 -20.90 -7.53 6.84
C TRP A 8 -21.92 -7.14 5.75
N VAL A 9 -22.99 -6.45 6.11
CA VAL A 9 -24.00 -6.00 5.12
C VAL A 9 -23.43 -4.95 4.18
N GLY A 10 -22.50 -4.10 4.64
CA GLY A 10 -21.85 -3.08 3.80
C GLY A 10 -20.87 -3.67 2.79
N ILE A 11 -20.11 -4.70 3.17
CA ILE A 11 -19.09 -5.33 2.30
C ILE A 11 -19.73 -6.26 1.28
N ALA A 12 -20.77 -7.01 1.67
CA ALA A 12 -21.50 -7.88 0.75
C ALA A 12 -22.34 -7.10 -0.28
N ALA A 13 -22.84 -5.93 0.06
CA ALA A 13 -23.61 -5.08 -0.87
C ALA A 13 -22.73 -4.42 -1.94
N LEU A 14 -21.43 -4.15 -1.66
CA LEU A 14 -20.48 -3.64 -2.65
C LEU A 14 -20.02 -4.70 -3.66
N ALA A 15 -19.99 -5.97 -3.26
CA ALA A 15 -19.58 -7.07 -4.15
C ALA A 15 -20.68 -7.53 -5.12
N ALA A 16 -21.95 -7.26 -4.82
CA ALA A 16 -23.10 -7.77 -5.59
C ALA A 16 -23.58 -6.85 -6.73
N SER A 17 -23.07 -5.62 -6.87
CA SER A 17 -23.54 -4.64 -7.85
C SER A 17 -22.62 -4.39 -9.06
N LEU A 18 -21.56 -5.18 -9.23
CA LEU A 18 -20.62 -5.03 -10.34
C LEU A 18 -21.00 -5.94 -11.52
N VAL A 19 -21.93 -5.48 -12.35
CA VAL A 19 -22.23 -6.07 -13.68
C VAL A 19 -21.26 -5.46 -14.70
N PRO A 20 -20.73 -6.21 -15.68
CA PRO A 20 -19.52 -5.86 -16.43
C PRO A 20 -19.78 -4.87 -17.57
N PHE A 21 -19.02 -3.82 -17.60
CA PHE A 21 -18.75 -3.04 -18.80
C PHE A 21 -17.24 -2.76 -18.90
N ALA A 22 -16.76 -2.74 -20.11
CA ALA A 22 -15.37 -2.89 -20.48
C ALA A 22 -14.63 -1.60 -20.91
N ALA A 23 -13.43 -1.20 -20.39
CA ALA A 23 -12.29 -0.44 -21.00
C ALA A 23 -11.02 -0.38 -20.16
N SER A 24 -9.89 -0.37 -20.84
CA SER A 24 -8.55 -0.24 -20.27
C SER A 24 -8.28 1.22 -19.87
N ALA A 25 -7.77 1.44 -18.67
CA ALA A 25 -7.28 2.73 -18.22
C ALA A 25 -5.94 2.59 -17.48
N GLN A 26 -5.07 3.54 -17.72
CA GLN A 26 -3.80 3.68 -17.04
C GLN A 26 -4.00 4.52 -15.78
N THR A 27 -3.49 4.05 -14.65
CA THR A 27 -3.44 4.79 -13.40
C THR A 27 -2.39 5.88 -13.49
N LEU A 28 -2.77 7.12 -13.17
CA LEU A 28 -1.86 8.25 -13.09
C LEU A 28 -1.21 8.29 -11.71
N ALA A 29 0.09 8.03 -11.63
CA ALA A 29 0.90 8.44 -10.50
C ALA A 29 1.07 9.96 -10.53
N TYR A 30 1.22 10.57 -9.36
CA TYR A 30 1.48 12.00 -9.18
C TYR A 30 2.62 12.47 -10.09
N GLY A 31 2.32 13.23 -11.14
CA GLY A 31 3.31 13.75 -12.08
C GLY A 31 3.35 13.14 -13.48
N ASP A 32 2.41 12.26 -13.85
CA ASP A 32 2.41 11.64 -15.18
C ASP A 32 2.10 12.63 -16.30
N VAL A 33 3.14 13.10 -16.96
CA VAL A 33 3.06 13.70 -18.28
C VAL A 33 3.11 12.56 -19.30
N ASP A 34 1.94 12.14 -19.68
CA ASP A 34 1.52 11.36 -20.84
C ASP A 34 2.50 10.42 -21.56
N SER A 35 2.29 9.12 -21.42
CA SER A 35 2.79 8.09 -22.34
C SER A 35 1.72 7.73 -23.39
N GLY A 36 1.40 8.67 -24.27
CA GLY A 36 0.52 8.40 -25.40
C GLY A 36 1.22 7.54 -26.45
N SER A 37 0.65 6.38 -26.73
CA SER A 37 1.01 5.59 -27.90
C SER A 37 0.47 6.27 -29.16
N GLU A 38 1.29 6.97 -29.91
CA GLU A 38 0.96 7.35 -31.29
C GLU A 38 1.10 6.14 -32.22
N ALA A 39 -0.03 5.73 -32.80
CA ALA A 39 -0.04 5.06 -34.09
C ALA A 39 0.21 6.12 -35.17
N GLY A 40 1.42 6.16 -35.71
CA GLY A 40 1.75 7.03 -36.85
C GLY A 40 0.97 6.63 -38.09
N GLY A 41 0.08 7.52 -38.52
CA GLY A 41 -0.49 7.50 -39.85
C GLY A 41 0.49 8.17 -40.83
N GLY A 42 1.12 7.40 -41.67
CA GLY A 42 1.86 7.90 -42.84
C GLY A 42 1.13 7.50 -44.10
N ASP A 43 0.57 8.49 -44.81
CA ASP A 43 0.09 8.34 -46.17
C ASP A 43 1.25 7.97 -47.13
N ALA A 44 1.13 6.86 -47.82
CA ALA A 44 1.77 6.65 -49.11
C ALA A 44 0.90 5.73 -49.97
N LYS A 45 0.49 6.26 -51.10
CA LYS A 45 -0.26 5.60 -52.17
C LYS A 45 0.59 4.57 -52.91
N ASP A 46 -0.15 3.55 -53.39
CA ASP A 46 0.09 2.70 -54.56
C ASP A 46 1.30 1.75 -54.62
N SER A 47 1.01 0.46 -54.50
CA SER A 47 1.02 -0.45 -55.65
C SER A 47 0.67 -1.88 -55.27
N ALA A 48 -0.16 -2.48 -56.12
CA ALA A 48 -0.71 -3.81 -56.00
C ALA A 48 0.34 -4.92 -56.19
N ARG A 49 0.24 -6.02 -55.45
CA ARG A 49 0.05 -7.41 -55.88
C ARG A 49 0.39 -8.43 -54.79
N SER A 50 -0.64 -9.26 -54.55
CA SER A 50 -0.60 -10.71 -54.26
C SER A 50 0.53 -11.28 -53.39
N ASP A 51 0.29 -11.80 -52.25
CA ASP A 51 -0.03 -13.19 -51.97
C ASP A 51 0.07 -13.57 -50.48
N GLN A 52 -0.86 -14.41 -50.06
CA GLN A 52 -0.84 -15.38 -48.98
C GLN A 52 -0.58 -14.96 -47.54
N SER A 53 -1.73 -14.81 -46.88
CA SER A 53 -2.06 -15.40 -45.57
C SER A 53 -0.90 -15.90 -44.68
N ARG A 54 -0.59 -15.13 -43.66
CA ARG A 54 -0.35 -15.66 -42.31
C ARG A 54 -0.94 -14.68 -41.30
N GLY A 55 -2.00 -15.14 -40.65
CA GLY A 55 -2.84 -14.38 -39.75
C GLY A 55 -2.09 -13.65 -38.67
N ALA A 56 -2.18 -12.34 -38.70
CA ALA A 56 -2.08 -11.55 -37.51
C ALA A 56 -3.22 -12.01 -36.56
N ARG A 57 -2.90 -12.77 -35.58
CA ARG A 57 -3.83 -13.09 -34.49
C ARG A 57 -4.11 -11.76 -33.80
N HIS A 58 -5.25 -11.16 -34.14
CA HIS A 58 -5.89 -10.23 -33.22
C HIS A 58 -5.98 -10.95 -31.87
N HIS A 59 -5.29 -10.43 -30.87
CA HIS A 59 -5.60 -10.73 -29.50
C HIS A 59 -6.98 -10.13 -29.23
N GLY A 60 -8.02 -10.86 -29.60
CA GLY A 60 -9.36 -10.64 -29.10
C GLY A 60 -9.27 -10.67 -27.58
N GLY A 61 -9.70 -9.61 -26.91
CA GLY A 61 -9.68 -9.49 -25.48
C GLY A 61 -10.28 -10.74 -24.84
N ARG A 62 -9.44 -11.60 -24.27
CA ARG A 62 -9.87 -12.74 -23.48
C ARG A 62 -10.46 -12.15 -22.20
N HIS A 63 -11.78 -12.23 -22.06
CA HIS A 63 -12.39 -12.13 -20.75
C HIS A 63 -11.86 -13.31 -19.94
N ASN A 64 -11.02 -13.03 -18.98
CA ASN A 64 -10.53 -14.02 -18.05
C ASN A 64 -11.14 -13.73 -16.68
N SER A 65 -12.07 -14.57 -16.25
CA SER A 65 -12.63 -14.51 -14.92
C SER A 65 -12.28 -15.80 -14.19
N HIS A 66 -11.62 -15.66 -13.08
CA HIS A 66 -11.32 -16.77 -12.17
C HIS A 66 -11.80 -16.37 -10.78
N ILE A 67 -12.71 -17.13 -10.21
CA ILE A 67 -13.21 -16.97 -8.84
C ILE A 67 -13.15 -18.34 -8.19
N SER A 68 -12.34 -18.48 -7.16
CA SER A 68 -12.09 -19.72 -6.43
C SER A 68 -12.37 -19.52 -4.94
N PRO A 69 -13.60 -19.79 -4.48
CA PRO A 69 -13.87 -19.88 -3.05
C PRO A 69 -13.19 -21.12 -2.47
N TYR A 70 -12.82 -21.06 -1.21
CA TYR A 70 -12.18 -22.17 -0.54
C TYR A 70 -12.49 -22.23 0.95
N ILE A 71 -12.36 -23.41 1.51
CA ILE A 71 -12.28 -23.66 2.96
C ILE A 71 -10.97 -24.38 3.26
N GLU A 72 -10.42 -24.14 4.44
CA GLU A 72 -9.13 -24.67 4.83
C GLU A 72 -9.15 -25.05 6.30
N ALA A 73 -8.54 -26.19 6.64
CA ALA A 73 -8.30 -26.63 8.00
C ALA A 73 -6.80 -26.90 8.18
N ARG A 74 -6.20 -26.31 9.21
CA ARG A 74 -4.76 -26.39 9.46
C ARG A 74 -4.49 -26.70 10.93
N GLN A 75 -3.38 -27.41 11.18
CA GLN A 75 -2.79 -27.60 12.50
C GLN A 75 -1.43 -26.94 12.52
N VAL A 76 -1.22 -26.07 13.50
CA VAL A 76 0.01 -25.30 13.65
C VAL A 76 0.66 -25.62 14.99
N VAL A 77 1.98 -25.74 14.96
CA VAL A 77 2.84 -25.81 16.15
C VAL A 77 3.84 -24.66 16.05
N SER A 78 3.94 -23.86 17.10
CA SER A 78 4.86 -22.73 17.19
C SER A 78 5.67 -22.85 18.48
N ALA A 79 6.99 -22.85 18.37
CA ALA A 79 7.92 -22.96 19.48
C ALA A 79 8.72 -21.66 19.60
N GLU A 80 8.65 -21.01 20.76
CA GLU A 80 9.54 -19.93 21.13
C GLU A 80 10.89 -20.53 21.54
N LEU A 81 11.96 -20.16 20.82
CA LEU A 81 13.32 -20.64 21.06
C LEU A 81 14.12 -19.69 21.96
N SER A 82 13.73 -18.42 22.02
CA SER A 82 14.29 -17.36 22.84
C SER A 82 13.24 -16.26 23.02
N PRO A 83 13.13 -15.62 24.20
CA PRO A 83 13.87 -15.86 25.45
C PRO A 83 13.31 -17.07 26.24
N GLY A 84 12.12 -17.53 25.87
CA GLY A 84 11.43 -18.65 26.50
C GLY A 84 11.72 -20.00 25.83
N ASN A 85 10.88 -20.97 26.19
CA ASN A 85 10.82 -22.29 25.57
C ASN A 85 9.36 -22.74 25.41
N GLU A 86 8.45 -21.80 25.25
CA GLU A 86 7.03 -22.09 25.17
C GLU A 86 6.66 -22.69 23.82
N VAL A 87 5.86 -23.74 23.85
CA VAL A 87 5.31 -24.37 22.65
C VAL A 87 3.80 -24.15 22.66
N LEU A 88 3.32 -23.49 21.61
CA LEU A 88 1.90 -23.25 21.36
C LEU A 88 1.42 -24.16 20.23
N THR A 89 0.27 -24.75 20.44
CA THR A 89 -0.39 -25.61 19.44
C THR A 89 -1.81 -25.13 19.25
N TYR A 90 -2.24 -25.00 18.01
CA TYR A 90 -3.59 -24.56 17.68
C TYR A 90 -4.06 -25.08 16.35
N SER A 91 -5.40 -25.23 16.22
CA SER A 91 -6.05 -25.51 14.95
C SER A 91 -6.58 -24.22 14.35
N GLU A 92 -6.54 -24.12 13.04
CA GLU A 92 -7.09 -23.00 12.29
C GLU A 92 -8.12 -23.51 11.27
N LEU A 93 -9.29 -22.88 11.26
CA LEU A 93 -10.30 -23.06 10.24
C LEU A 93 -10.42 -21.75 9.47
N ALA A 94 -10.27 -21.82 8.16
CA ALA A 94 -10.34 -20.63 7.33
C ALA A 94 -11.35 -20.83 6.18
N ALA A 95 -11.94 -19.71 5.78
CA ALA A 95 -12.73 -19.61 4.56
C ALA A 95 -12.28 -18.37 3.78
N GLY A 96 -12.20 -18.48 2.47
CA GLY A 96 -11.73 -17.35 1.67
C GLY A 96 -12.16 -17.44 0.21
N VAL A 97 -11.76 -16.42 -0.53
CA VAL A 97 -11.95 -16.33 -1.98
C VAL A 97 -10.75 -15.68 -2.64
N GLU A 98 -10.26 -16.32 -3.68
CA GLU A 98 -9.31 -15.73 -4.63
C GLU A 98 -10.09 -15.41 -5.91
N ALA A 99 -10.01 -14.17 -6.37
CA ALA A 99 -10.72 -13.73 -7.56
C ALA A 99 -9.86 -12.83 -8.42
N SER A 100 -9.92 -13.05 -9.72
CA SER A 100 -9.36 -12.18 -10.75
C SER A 100 -10.35 -12.09 -11.90
N VAL A 101 -10.85 -10.91 -12.15
CA VAL A 101 -11.79 -10.63 -13.25
C VAL A 101 -11.19 -9.54 -14.10
N ILE A 102 -10.75 -9.90 -15.30
CA ILE A 102 -10.11 -9.00 -16.24
C ILE A 102 -10.99 -8.92 -17.47
N GLY A 103 -11.55 -7.75 -17.70
CA GLY A 103 -12.36 -7.43 -18.85
C GLY A 103 -11.71 -6.36 -19.73
N ARG A 104 -12.41 -5.97 -20.78
CA ARG A 104 -11.94 -4.91 -21.67
C ARG A 104 -11.93 -3.52 -21.00
N ASN A 105 -12.78 -3.26 -19.99
CA ASN A 105 -12.99 -1.97 -19.35
C ASN A 105 -13.08 -2.05 -17.83
N ASN A 106 -12.69 -3.16 -17.26
CA ASN A 106 -12.64 -3.37 -15.83
C ASN A 106 -11.55 -4.39 -15.47
N ALA A 107 -10.89 -4.19 -14.38
CA ALA A 107 -10.06 -5.20 -13.76
C ALA A 107 -10.30 -5.18 -12.26
N VAL A 108 -10.43 -6.35 -11.67
CA VAL A 108 -10.56 -6.53 -10.23
C VAL A 108 -9.77 -7.75 -9.84
N SER A 109 -8.87 -7.62 -8.90
CA SER A 109 -8.23 -8.74 -8.21
C SER A 109 -8.55 -8.67 -6.73
N ALA A 110 -8.85 -9.81 -6.13
CA ALA A 110 -9.19 -9.92 -4.73
C ALA A 110 -8.62 -11.20 -4.13
N SER A 111 -8.11 -11.10 -2.93
CA SER A 111 -7.71 -12.22 -2.08
C SER A 111 -8.22 -11.93 -0.68
N LEU A 112 -9.30 -12.59 -0.27
CA LEU A 112 -9.97 -12.40 1.02
C LEU A 112 -9.94 -13.68 1.81
N ARG A 113 -9.67 -13.59 3.12
CA ARG A 113 -9.58 -14.72 4.04
C ARG A 113 -10.13 -14.33 5.41
N TYR A 114 -11.04 -15.13 5.92
CA TYR A 114 -11.42 -15.17 7.33
C TYR A 114 -10.83 -16.42 7.97
N GLU A 115 -10.33 -16.30 9.17
CA GLU A 115 -9.69 -17.37 9.90
C GLU A 115 -10.16 -17.38 11.35
N ARG A 116 -10.55 -18.57 11.83
CA ARG A 116 -10.84 -18.86 13.23
C ARG A 116 -9.72 -19.73 13.78
N ARG A 117 -9.03 -19.25 14.80
CA ARG A 117 -8.05 -19.99 15.58
C ARG A 117 -8.72 -20.63 16.81
N ILE A 118 -8.42 -21.88 17.02
CA ILE A 118 -8.83 -22.67 18.20
C ILE A 118 -7.56 -23.10 18.92
N GLY A 119 -7.30 -22.50 20.07
CA GLY A 119 -6.11 -22.75 20.85
C GLY A 119 -6.17 -24.05 21.63
N TRP A 120 -5.04 -24.73 21.78
CA TRP A 120 -4.88 -25.91 22.63
C TRP A 120 -3.92 -25.57 23.78
N GLY A 121 -4.33 -25.90 25.00
CA GLY A 121 -3.52 -25.64 26.19
C GLY A 121 -3.37 -24.14 26.48
N LYS A 122 -2.18 -23.61 26.28
CA LYS A 122 -1.87 -22.18 26.53
C LYS A 122 -2.18 -21.25 25.34
N ALA A 123 -2.41 -21.80 24.16
CA ALA A 123 -2.71 -21.01 22.99
C ALA A 123 -4.10 -20.36 23.10
N SER A 124 -4.21 -19.10 22.76
CA SER A 124 -5.46 -18.34 22.79
C SER A 124 -6.30 -18.54 21.53
N ASP A 125 -7.63 -18.50 21.69
CA ASP A 125 -8.57 -18.42 20.59
C ASP A 125 -8.51 -17.03 19.95
N GLY A 126 -8.95 -16.95 18.70
CA GLY A 126 -9.05 -15.66 18.02
C GLY A 126 -9.59 -15.74 16.60
N ASP A 127 -10.07 -14.61 16.12
CA ASP A 127 -10.55 -14.44 14.75
C ASP A 127 -9.66 -13.43 14.02
N THR A 128 -9.47 -13.64 12.73
CA THR A 128 -8.70 -12.74 11.89
C THR A 128 -9.36 -12.60 10.53
N ILE A 129 -9.39 -11.37 10.02
CA ILE A 129 -9.75 -11.09 8.64
C ILE A 129 -8.51 -10.51 7.98
N SER A 130 -8.10 -11.11 6.88
CA SER A 130 -7.01 -10.60 6.05
C SER A 130 -7.41 -10.61 4.59
N GLY A 131 -7.04 -9.57 3.85
CA GLY A 131 -7.33 -9.55 2.43
C GLY A 131 -6.95 -8.24 1.77
N LEU A 132 -6.86 -8.34 0.46
CA LEU A 132 -6.57 -7.25 -0.43
C LEU A 132 -7.53 -7.34 -1.62
N LEU A 133 -8.15 -6.22 -1.93
CA LEU A 133 -8.95 -6.04 -3.14
C LEU A 133 -8.50 -4.76 -3.82
N ARG A 134 -8.31 -4.80 -5.11
CA ARG A 134 -8.01 -3.66 -5.94
C ARG A 134 -8.73 -3.81 -7.27
N GLY A 135 -9.29 -2.72 -7.77
CA GLY A 135 -9.93 -2.78 -9.07
C GLY A 135 -10.43 -1.44 -9.55
N TYR A 136 -10.77 -1.41 -10.83
CA TYR A 136 -11.41 -0.29 -11.48
C TYR A 136 -12.51 -0.75 -12.43
N ALA A 137 -13.46 0.13 -12.67
CA ALA A 137 -14.50 -0.04 -13.67
C ALA A 137 -14.76 1.28 -14.42
N ALA A 138 -14.70 1.26 -15.74
CA ALA A 138 -15.04 2.41 -16.53
C ALA A 138 -16.56 2.59 -16.63
N ILE A 139 -17.04 3.75 -16.21
CA ILE A 139 -18.44 4.19 -16.37
C ILE A 139 -18.65 4.68 -17.80
N VAL A 140 -17.73 5.51 -18.28
CA VAL A 140 -17.65 5.94 -19.65
C VAL A 140 -16.31 5.50 -20.21
N PRO A 141 -16.29 4.59 -21.21
CA PRO A 141 -15.05 4.06 -21.76
C PRO A 141 -14.05 5.16 -22.13
N GLN A 142 -12.79 4.97 -21.71
CA GLN A 142 -11.67 5.90 -21.97
C GLN A 142 -11.82 7.31 -21.39
N THR A 143 -12.91 7.59 -20.66
CA THR A 143 -13.17 8.94 -20.14
C THR A 143 -13.34 8.97 -18.64
N LEU A 144 -14.25 8.16 -18.08
CA LEU A 144 -14.58 8.16 -16.65
C LEU A 144 -14.54 6.75 -16.09
N GLN A 145 -13.74 6.54 -15.09
CA GLN A 145 -13.69 5.28 -14.35
C GLN A 145 -13.86 5.52 -12.84
N ILE A 146 -14.34 4.50 -12.16
CA ILE A 146 -14.26 4.41 -10.70
C ILE A 146 -13.16 3.43 -10.35
N ASP A 147 -12.34 3.83 -9.40
CA ASP A 147 -11.21 3.12 -8.86
C ASP A 147 -11.47 2.86 -7.38
N ALA A 148 -11.16 1.65 -6.89
CA ALA A 148 -11.38 1.28 -5.50
C ALA A 148 -10.36 0.25 -5.02
N GLY A 149 -10.05 0.30 -3.72
CA GLY A 149 -9.23 -0.69 -3.06
C GLY A 149 -9.66 -0.89 -1.62
N VAL A 150 -9.45 -2.11 -1.12
CA VAL A 150 -9.71 -2.50 0.27
C VAL A 150 -8.55 -3.35 0.76
N LEU A 151 -8.08 -3.08 1.94
CA LEU A 151 -7.05 -3.83 2.65
C LEU A 151 -7.54 -4.17 4.05
N ALA A 152 -7.42 -5.42 4.43
CA ALA A 152 -7.46 -5.88 5.80
C ALA A 152 -6.17 -6.65 6.06
N THR A 153 -5.36 -6.22 7.00
CA THR A 153 -4.09 -6.87 7.30
C THR A 153 -3.78 -6.78 8.78
N ARG A 154 -2.98 -7.72 9.24
CA ARG A 154 -2.48 -7.74 10.60
C ARG A 154 -0.97 -7.57 10.57
N THR A 155 -0.44 -6.82 11.50
CA THR A 155 0.98 -6.69 11.72
C THR A 155 1.28 -6.77 13.21
N ARG A 156 2.45 -7.24 13.57
CA ARG A 156 2.95 -7.16 14.94
C ARG A 156 3.54 -5.77 15.14
N LEU A 157 3.09 -5.09 16.18
CA LEU A 157 3.57 -3.76 16.53
C LEU A 157 4.47 -3.85 17.75
N GLU A 158 5.67 -3.34 17.65
CA GLU A 158 6.62 -3.20 18.75
C GLU A 158 6.46 -1.84 19.44
N ASP A 159 6.92 -1.71 20.66
CA ASP A 159 6.70 -0.52 21.51
C ASP A 159 7.17 0.79 20.87
N GLY A 160 8.18 0.75 19.99
CA GLY A 160 8.67 1.88 19.21
C GLY A 160 7.81 2.31 18.05
N GLY A 161 6.73 1.60 17.77
CA GLY A 161 5.92 1.80 16.57
C GLY A 161 6.45 1.07 15.34
N ALA A 162 7.57 0.35 15.46
CA ALA A 162 8.02 -0.57 14.43
C ALA A 162 6.98 -1.67 14.21
N ALA A 163 6.76 -2.04 12.97
CA ALA A 163 5.80 -3.07 12.63
C ALA A 163 6.46 -4.19 11.82
N VAL A 164 6.32 -5.43 12.29
CA VAL A 164 6.83 -6.62 11.63
C VAL A 164 5.67 -7.34 10.96
N LEU A 165 5.70 -7.39 9.63
CA LEU A 165 4.65 -8.02 8.83
C LEU A 165 4.73 -9.54 8.91
N ALA A 166 3.56 -10.16 9.08
CA ALA A 166 3.41 -11.61 9.05
C ALA A 166 4.31 -12.38 10.04
N ALA A 167 4.69 -11.73 11.17
CA ALA A 167 5.51 -12.34 12.21
C ALA A 167 4.82 -13.55 12.84
N LEU A 168 5.64 -14.57 13.16
CA LEU A 168 5.22 -15.77 13.88
C LEU A 168 5.13 -15.45 15.40
N GLY A 169 4.38 -16.24 16.16
CA GLY A 169 4.32 -16.14 17.62
C GLY A 169 3.04 -15.56 18.19
N ASP A 170 3.11 -14.93 19.37
CA ASP A 170 1.93 -14.49 20.13
C ASP A 170 1.18 -13.35 19.42
N ARG A 171 -0.15 -13.48 19.41
CA ARG A 171 -1.07 -12.49 18.81
C ARG A 171 -1.33 -11.27 19.69
N ASN A 172 -0.91 -11.28 20.94
CA ASN A 172 -1.20 -10.19 21.88
C ASN A 172 -0.58 -8.85 21.46
N SER A 173 0.51 -8.89 20.68
CA SER A 173 1.17 -7.71 20.10
C SER A 173 0.69 -7.37 18.68
N SER A 174 -0.32 -8.08 18.17
CA SER A 174 -0.79 -7.88 16.79
C SER A 174 -1.82 -6.77 16.71
N VAL A 175 -1.67 -5.92 15.71
CA VAL A 175 -2.58 -4.83 15.37
C VAL A 175 -3.31 -5.18 14.10
N GLN A 176 -4.63 -5.09 14.12
CA GLN A 176 -5.49 -5.29 12.96
C GLN A 176 -5.76 -3.95 12.28
N MET A 177 -5.49 -3.86 11.00
CA MET A 177 -5.66 -2.67 10.18
C MET A 177 -6.66 -2.91 9.06
N TYR A 178 -7.53 -1.94 8.86
CA TYR A 178 -8.49 -1.88 7.76
C TYR A 178 -8.29 -0.58 7.02
N SER A 179 -8.18 -0.64 5.70
CA SER A 179 -8.07 0.53 4.85
C SER A 179 -8.93 0.34 3.61
N ALA A 180 -9.62 1.38 3.20
CA ALA A 180 -10.41 1.36 1.98
C ALA A 180 -10.37 2.73 1.31
N TYR A 181 -10.39 2.75 -0.01
CA TYR A 181 -10.63 3.97 -0.76
C TYR A 181 -11.52 3.69 -1.98
N ALA A 182 -12.17 4.73 -2.44
CA ALA A 182 -12.89 4.72 -3.70
C ALA A 182 -12.97 6.13 -4.28
N GLY A 183 -13.05 6.22 -5.62
CA GLY A 183 -13.27 7.50 -6.26
C GLY A 183 -13.23 7.48 -7.77
N PRO A 184 -13.77 8.54 -8.42
CA PRO A 184 -13.73 8.71 -9.87
C PRO A 184 -12.37 9.22 -10.33
N THR A 185 -11.97 8.75 -11.52
CA THR A 185 -10.88 9.29 -12.32
C THR A 185 -11.41 9.63 -13.71
N LEU A 186 -11.21 10.86 -14.13
CA LEU A 186 -11.60 11.39 -15.43
C LEU A 186 -10.36 11.61 -16.28
N SER A 187 -10.36 11.14 -17.52
CA SER A 187 -9.35 11.46 -18.52
C SER A 187 -10.08 11.80 -19.84
N THR A 188 -9.95 13.02 -20.31
CA THR A 188 -10.67 13.48 -21.51
C THR A 188 -9.83 14.51 -22.25
N HIS A 189 -10.33 14.97 -23.40
CA HIS A 189 -9.70 16.02 -24.20
C HIS A 189 -10.67 17.18 -24.40
N MET A 190 -10.14 18.38 -24.30
CA MET A 190 -10.82 19.63 -24.61
C MET A 190 -10.04 20.34 -25.73
N GLY A 191 -10.39 20.07 -26.99
CA GLY A 191 -9.56 20.42 -28.14
C GLY A 191 -8.21 19.66 -28.07
N GLU A 192 -7.11 20.39 -28.18
CA GLU A 192 -5.75 19.84 -28.11
C GLU A 192 -5.26 19.63 -26.64
N ALA A 193 -6.01 20.09 -25.68
CA ALA A 193 -5.64 19.93 -24.28
C ALA A 193 -6.20 18.62 -23.70
N LYS A 194 -5.34 17.83 -23.08
CA LYS A 194 -5.74 16.69 -22.26
C LYS A 194 -6.16 17.20 -20.88
N VAL A 195 -7.26 16.67 -20.36
CA VAL A 195 -7.79 16.97 -19.02
C VAL A 195 -7.82 15.68 -18.22
N ASP A 196 -7.06 15.63 -17.16
CA ASP A 196 -7.07 14.55 -16.18
C ASP A 196 -7.53 15.09 -14.83
N ALA A 197 -8.48 14.41 -14.20
CA ALA A 197 -8.93 14.77 -12.87
C ALA A 197 -9.23 13.51 -12.05
N HIS A 198 -9.01 13.58 -10.75
CA HIS A 198 -9.37 12.51 -9.85
C HIS A 198 -9.92 13.05 -8.53
N TYR A 199 -10.73 12.23 -7.89
CA TYR A 199 -11.09 12.39 -6.50
C TYR A 199 -11.07 11.03 -5.85
N ARG A 200 -10.48 10.92 -4.64
CA ARG A 200 -10.45 9.71 -3.83
C ARG A 200 -10.88 10.03 -2.40
N LEU A 201 -11.81 9.25 -1.92
CA LEU A 201 -12.19 9.21 -0.51
C LEU A 201 -11.56 7.98 0.11
N GLY A 202 -10.75 8.17 1.14
CA GLY A 202 -10.10 7.10 1.88
C GLY A 202 -10.58 7.01 3.32
N TYR A 203 -10.60 5.80 3.85
CA TYR A 203 -10.89 5.51 5.26
C TYR A 203 -9.94 4.45 5.77
N THR A 204 -9.32 4.70 6.93
CA THR A 204 -8.46 3.73 7.62
C THR A 204 -8.88 3.60 9.06
N LYS A 205 -8.92 2.37 9.58
CA LYS A 205 -9.16 2.04 10.98
C LYS A 205 -8.08 1.08 11.48
N ILE A 206 -7.60 1.32 12.70
CA ILE A 206 -6.62 0.47 13.37
C ILE A 206 -7.24 -0.02 14.68
N GLU A 207 -7.15 -1.31 14.92
CA GLU A 207 -7.56 -1.97 16.15
C GLU A 207 -6.33 -2.59 16.80
N SER A 208 -5.90 -2.02 17.91
CA SER A 208 -4.77 -2.52 18.69
C SER A 208 -5.29 -3.17 19.98
N PRO A 209 -5.01 -4.45 20.22
CA PRO A 209 -5.28 -5.09 21.51
C PRO A 209 -4.30 -4.61 22.58
N ASN A 210 -3.07 -4.28 22.20
CA ASN A 210 -2.05 -3.75 23.09
C ASN A 210 -2.09 -2.23 23.11
N ARG A 211 -2.33 -1.73 24.26
CA ARG A 211 -2.57 -0.35 24.58
C ARG A 211 -1.30 0.27 25.10
N ILE A 212 -1.05 1.51 24.77
CA ILE A 212 0.09 2.24 25.31
C ILE A 212 -0.12 2.43 26.80
N VAL A 213 0.89 2.08 27.61
CA VAL A 213 0.93 2.31 29.05
C VAL A 213 1.83 3.52 29.31
N THR A 214 1.26 4.60 29.84
CA THR A 214 2.00 5.86 30.08
C THR A 214 2.82 5.83 31.37
N ALA A 215 2.39 5.04 32.36
CA ALA A 215 3.10 4.85 33.62
C ALA A 215 2.71 3.52 34.27
N PRO A 216 3.59 2.92 35.09
CA PRO A 216 3.25 1.71 35.84
C PRO A 216 1.98 1.87 36.65
N GLY A 217 1.03 0.92 36.50
CA GLY A 217 -0.25 0.93 37.22
C GLY A 217 -1.35 1.78 36.59
N GLN A 218 -1.07 2.50 35.49
CA GLN A 218 -2.12 3.19 34.73
C GLN A 218 -2.77 2.20 33.73
N PRO A 219 -4.10 2.37 33.47
CA PRO A 219 -4.74 1.57 32.43
C PRO A 219 -4.15 1.92 31.06
N PRO A 220 -3.91 0.91 30.23
CA PRO A 220 -3.42 1.14 28.87
C PRO A 220 -4.45 1.89 28.02
N PHE A 221 -4.01 2.67 27.03
CA PHE A 221 -4.88 3.40 26.12
C PHE A 221 -4.46 3.25 24.65
N ASP A 222 -5.41 3.37 23.75
CA ASP A 222 -5.25 3.34 22.32
C ASP A 222 -5.27 4.78 21.77
N VAL A 223 -4.20 5.20 21.11
CA VAL A 223 -4.06 6.58 20.60
C VAL A 223 -4.52 6.74 19.15
N PHE A 224 -4.55 5.66 18.38
CA PHE A 224 -5.00 5.69 16.99
C PHE A 224 -6.29 4.88 16.84
N ASP A 225 -7.29 5.47 16.16
CA ASP A 225 -8.56 4.82 15.88
C ASP A 225 -8.86 4.80 14.38
N LYS A 226 -9.00 5.96 13.79
CA LYS A 226 -9.41 6.10 12.39
C LYS A 226 -8.92 7.38 11.77
N SER A 227 -8.78 7.36 10.45
CA SER A 227 -8.63 8.56 9.64
C SER A 227 -9.54 8.53 8.42
N VAL A 228 -9.89 9.71 7.93
CA VAL A 228 -10.61 9.93 6.67
C VAL A 228 -9.74 10.84 5.82
N SER A 229 -9.45 10.43 4.59
CA SER A 229 -8.67 11.21 3.64
C SER A 229 -9.48 11.58 2.41
N HIS A 230 -9.26 12.78 1.91
CA HIS A 230 -9.77 13.29 0.65
C HIS A 230 -8.57 13.70 -0.20
N ASP A 231 -8.47 13.15 -1.38
CA ASP A 231 -7.42 13.44 -2.35
C ASP A 231 -8.08 13.83 -3.67
N ALA A 232 -7.85 15.04 -4.13
CA ALA A 232 -8.43 15.58 -5.35
C ALA A 232 -7.37 16.26 -6.19
N GLY A 233 -7.38 16.03 -7.49
CA GLY A 233 -6.47 16.67 -8.41
C GLY A 233 -7.10 16.93 -9.76
N ILE A 234 -6.65 17.99 -10.43
CA ILE A 234 -6.96 18.29 -11.82
C ILE A 234 -5.68 18.74 -12.51
N HIS A 235 -5.49 18.27 -13.72
CA HIS A 235 -4.37 18.64 -14.58
C HIS A 235 -4.88 18.84 -16.00
N ILE A 236 -4.51 19.97 -16.63
CA ILE A 236 -4.90 20.32 -17.99
C ILE A 236 -3.64 20.73 -18.74
N GLY A 237 -3.33 20.06 -19.85
CA GLY A 237 -2.10 20.36 -20.57
C GLY A 237 -2.10 19.96 -22.03
N THR A 238 -1.16 20.53 -22.78
CA THR A 238 -0.91 20.23 -24.20
C THR A 238 0.43 19.54 -24.37
N ARG A 239 0.51 18.63 -25.31
CA ARG A 239 1.78 17.97 -25.66
C ARG A 239 2.71 18.92 -26.41
N PRO A 240 4.05 18.74 -26.27
CA PRO A 240 4.99 19.41 -27.15
C PRO A 240 4.68 19.11 -28.63
N GLY A 241 4.66 20.17 -29.46
CA GLY A 241 4.43 20.05 -30.91
C GLY A 241 2.97 20.06 -31.35
N THR A 242 1.99 20.06 -30.43
CA THR A 242 0.56 20.20 -30.80
C THR A 242 0.18 21.66 -31.01
N VAL A 243 0.39 22.51 -30.04
CA VAL A 243 0.10 23.96 -30.12
C VAL A 243 1.37 24.78 -30.17
N LEU A 244 2.35 24.39 -29.34
CA LEU A 244 3.66 25.02 -29.22
C LEU A 244 4.76 23.95 -29.31
N PRO A 245 6.01 24.30 -29.64
CA PRO A 245 7.13 23.35 -29.62
C PRO A 245 7.41 22.79 -28.21
N VAL A 246 6.85 23.39 -27.18
CA VAL A 246 6.93 22.96 -25.77
C VAL A 246 5.56 22.54 -25.27
N GLY A 247 5.51 21.59 -24.34
CA GLY A 247 4.30 21.21 -23.61
C GLY A 247 4.06 22.25 -22.49
N ILE A 248 2.81 22.65 -22.32
CA ILE A 248 2.38 23.52 -21.24
C ILE A 248 1.21 22.88 -20.54
N ALA A 249 1.25 22.89 -19.20
CA ALA A 249 0.15 22.39 -18.41
C ALA A 249 -0.10 23.24 -17.17
N ALA A 250 -1.32 23.12 -16.62
CA ALA A 250 -1.70 23.70 -15.34
C ALA A 250 -2.33 22.60 -14.49
N GLY A 251 -1.97 22.56 -13.21
CA GLY A 251 -2.50 21.59 -12.28
C GLY A 251 -2.85 22.20 -10.93
N ALA A 252 -3.84 21.61 -10.26
CA ALA A 252 -4.17 21.91 -8.88
C ALA A 252 -4.47 20.62 -8.13
N ASN A 253 -3.97 20.52 -6.90
CA ASN A 253 -4.19 19.38 -6.03
C ASN A 253 -4.65 19.85 -4.66
N TYR A 254 -5.52 19.08 -4.05
CA TYR A 254 -6.00 19.27 -2.70
C TYR A 254 -6.00 17.93 -1.97
N TYR A 255 -5.30 17.88 -0.85
CA TYR A 255 -5.31 16.75 0.06
C TYR A 255 -5.74 17.18 1.44
N ARG A 256 -6.68 16.45 2.02
CA ARG A 256 -7.11 16.63 3.40
C ARG A 256 -7.19 15.28 4.10
N GLU A 257 -6.68 15.23 5.32
CA GLU A 257 -6.83 14.08 6.20
C GLU A 257 -7.28 14.55 7.59
N ASP A 258 -8.37 13.94 8.07
CA ASP A 258 -8.87 14.12 9.42
C ASP A 258 -8.60 12.84 10.23
N ILE A 259 -7.77 12.92 11.28
CA ILE A 259 -7.34 11.81 12.12
C ILE A 259 -8.01 11.94 13.48
N SER A 260 -8.60 10.85 13.99
CA SER A 260 -9.40 10.84 15.22
C SER A 260 -8.62 11.17 16.49
N ASN A 261 -7.32 10.83 16.56
CA ASN A 261 -6.50 11.16 17.72
C ASN A 261 -6.29 12.67 17.82
N LEU A 262 -6.90 13.29 18.83
CA LEU A 262 -6.84 14.72 19.12
C LEU A 262 -7.22 15.61 17.93
N ASP A 263 -8.17 15.15 17.13
CA ASP A 263 -8.68 15.86 15.95
C ASP A 263 -7.55 16.39 15.03
N GLN A 264 -6.48 15.61 14.80
CA GLN A 264 -5.42 16.05 13.89
C GLN A 264 -5.99 16.26 12.50
N ARG A 265 -5.53 17.31 11.81
CA ARG A 265 -5.95 17.63 10.46
C ARG A 265 -4.78 18.10 9.63
N ILE A 266 -4.71 17.57 8.42
CA ILE A 266 -3.84 18.02 7.35
C ILE A 266 -4.71 18.66 6.29
N ASP A 267 -4.36 19.86 5.84
CA ASP A 267 -4.89 20.52 4.64
C ASP A 267 -3.69 20.89 3.77
N ASP A 268 -3.55 20.31 2.59
CA ASP A 268 -2.47 20.57 1.61
C ASP A 268 -3.13 20.96 0.28
N PHE A 269 -2.97 22.22 -0.10
CA PHE A 269 -3.37 22.74 -1.39
C PHE A 269 -2.16 23.21 -2.17
N ASN A 270 -2.08 22.85 -3.44
CA ASN A 270 -1.12 23.43 -4.36
C ASN A 270 -1.71 23.64 -5.76
N ALA A 271 -1.23 24.66 -6.43
CA ALA A 271 -1.53 24.92 -7.84
C ALA A 271 -0.25 25.29 -8.56
N ARG A 272 -0.03 24.77 -9.76
CA ARG A 272 1.21 24.93 -10.51
C ARG A 272 1.00 25.02 -12.01
N LEU A 273 1.98 25.63 -12.65
CA LEU A 273 2.15 25.64 -14.11
C LEU A 273 3.38 24.80 -14.42
N ASP A 274 3.26 23.92 -15.38
CA ASP A 274 4.29 22.99 -15.81
C ASP A 274 4.69 23.30 -17.26
N VAL A 275 5.99 23.18 -17.55
CA VAL A 275 6.54 23.32 -18.90
C VAL A 275 7.43 22.13 -19.20
N THR A 276 7.22 21.50 -20.37
CA THR A 276 8.04 20.38 -20.85
C THR A 276 8.72 20.78 -22.14
N VAL A 277 10.05 20.75 -22.15
CA VAL A 277 10.90 21.11 -23.28
C VAL A 277 11.55 19.85 -23.85
N PRO A 278 11.14 19.33 -25.01
CA PRO A 278 11.78 18.19 -25.64
C PRO A 278 13.17 18.58 -26.14
N LEU A 279 14.22 17.87 -25.68
CA LEU A 279 15.58 18.02 -26.18
C LEU A 279 15.88 17.04 -27.31
N SER A 280 15.27 15.87 -27.26
CA SER A 280 15.33 14.84 -28.29
C SER A 280 14.04 14.04 -28.32
N ARG A 281 13.97 12.98 -29.12
CA ARG A 281 12.81 12.06 -29.14
C ARG A 281 12.64 11.31 -27.81
N ASP A 282 13.72 11.12 -27.08
CA ASP A 282 13.77 10.26 -25.90
C ASP A 282 14.01 11.05 -24.60
N LEU A 283 14.33 12.34 -24.70
CA LEU A 283 14.73 13.18 -23.58
C LEU A 283 14.00 14.52 -23.59
N ALA A 284 13.38 14.87 -22.48
CA ALA A 284 12.79 16.17 -22.24
C ALA A 284 13.22 16.72 -20.87
N LEU A 285 13.31 18.04 -20.76
CA LEU A 285 13.39 18.74 -19.49
C LEU A 285 11.98 19.13 -19.06
N ALA A 286 11.67 18.95 -17.79
CA ALA A 286 10.45 19.43 -17.18
C ALA A 286 10.77 20.50 -16.14
N GLY A 287 9.88 21.46 -15.97
CA GLY A 287 9.97 22.46 -14.92
C GLY A 287 8.60 22.92 -14.50
N SER A 288 8.43 23.23 -13.23
CA SER A 288 7.19 23.77 -12.73
C SER A 288 7.42 24.97 -11.81
N VAL A 289 6.41 25.83 -11.73
CA VAL A 289 6.31 26.92 -10.79
C VAL A 289 4.87 27.02 -10.30
N GLY A 290 4.69 27.27 -9.02
CA GLY A 290 3.36 27.31 -8.44
C GLY A 290 3.33 27.89 -7.04
N TYR A 291 2.21 27.70 -6.39
CA TYR A 291 1.94 28.12 -5.02
C TYR A 291 1.40 26.96 -4.21
N GLU A 292 1.85 26.85 -2.95
CA GLU A 292 1.31 25.91 -1.98
C GLU A 292 0.79 26.61 -0.73
N ASN A 293 -0.19 25.97 -0.09
CA ASN A 293 -0.63 26.29 1.26
C ASN A 293 -0.87 24.97 2.00
N VAL A 294 0.02 24.64 2.91
CA VAL A 294 -0.01 23.41 3.70
C VAL A 294 -0.18 23.77 5.16
N LYS A 295 -1.21 23.23 5.79
CA LYS A 295 -1.52 23.49 7.20
C LYS A 295 -1.78 22.19 7.93
N ILE A 296 -1.05 21.96 9.03
CA ILE A 296 -1.28 20.87 9.96
C ILE A 296 -1.69 21.45 11.30
N SER A 297 -2.76 20.91 11.87
CA SER A 297 -3.29 21.37 13.14
C SER A 297 -3.85 20.22 13.97
N ASN A 298 -3.82 20.32 15.28
CA ASN A 298 -4.46 19.39 16.20
C ASN A 298 -5.09 20.15 17.37
N ARG A 299 -5.98 19.48 18.11
CA ARG A 299 -6.45 19.91 19.41
C ARG A 299 -5.60 19.28 20.50
N ASP A 300 -5.77 19.76 21.72
CA ASP A 300 -5.15 19.13 22.89
C ASP A 300 -6.12 18.17 23.58
N ALA A 301 -5.61 17.38 24.51
CA ALA A 301 -6.42 16.58 25.41
C ALA A 301 -7.05 17.45 26.51
N VAL A 302 -8.22 17.06 26.99
CA VAL A 302 -8.76 17.58 28.25
C VAL A 302 -7.77 17.21 29.36
N VAL A 303 -7.42 18.14 30.22
CA VAL A 303 -6.59 17.90 31.40
C VAL A 303 -7.43 17.87 32.67
N ASP A 304 -7.06 17.03 33.61
CA ASP A 304 -7.66 16.98 34.94
C ASP A 304 -7.17 18.11 35.86
N SER A 305 -7.62 18.14 37.11
CA SER A 305 -7.20 19.12 38.11
C SER A 305 -5.70 19.09 38.44
N ASN A 306 -4.99 18.02 38.11
CA ASN A 306 -3.56 17.85 38.32
C ASN A 306 -2.75 18.20 37.06
N GLY A 307 -3.41 18.61 35.96
CA GLY A 307 -2.74 18.89 34.69
C GLY A 307 -2.41 17.66 33.85
N LEU A 308 -2.94 16.48 34.22
CA LEU A 308 -2.72 15.25 33.48
C LEU A 308 -3.79 15.06 32.40
N PRO A 309 -3.44 14.52 31.24
CA PRO A 309 -4.40 14.25 30.16
C PRO A 309 -5.47 13.25 30.61
N VAL A 310 -6.75 13.60 30.38
CA VAL A 310 -7.87 12.71 30.68
C VAL A 310 -7.96 11.60 29.65
N ILE A 311 -8.04 10.36 30.12
CA ILE A 311 -8.21 9.16 29.31
C ILE A 311 -9.61 8.58 29.60
N ALA A 312 -10.41 8.39 28.55
CA ALA A 312 -11.70 7.72 28.64
C ALA A 312 -11.84 6.70 27.50
N GLY A 313 -12.35 5.51 27.82
CA GLY A 313 -12.47 4.42 26.85
C GLY A 313 -11.11 4.05 26.22
N ASN A 314 -10.03 4.16 27.00
CA ASN A 314 -8.64 3.91 26.59
C ASN A 314 -8.09 4.88 25.53
N ARG A 315 -8.61 6.11 25.45
CA ARG A 315 -8.18 7.14 24.50
C ARG A 315 -8.08 8.48 25.18
N PHE A 316 -7.25 9.37 24.64
CA PHE A 316 -7.27 10.77 25.04
C PHE A 316 -8.65 11.39 24.76
N VAL A 317 -9.18 12.11 25.72
CA VAL A 317 -10.39 12.92 25.52
C VAL A 317 -9.98 14.22 24.86
N THR A 318 -10.38 14.42 23.61
CA THR A 318 -10.07 15.65 22.86
C THR A 318 -10.80 16.83 23.47
N ASP A 319 -10.11 17.91 23.81
CA ASP A 319 -10.70 19.18 24.20
C ASP A 319 -11.30 19.89 22.99
N LYS A 320 -12.60 19.72 22.78
CA LYS A 320 -13.33 20.36 21.68
C LYS A 320 -13.62 21.83 21.92
N SER A 321 -13.47 22.32 23.17
CA SER A 321 -13.66 23.73 23.53
C SER A 321 -12.45 24.59 23.15
N SER A 322 -11.26 23.97 23.11
CA SER A 322 -10.02 24.64 22.72
C SER A 322 -9.92 24.85 21.21
N PRO A 323 -9.38 25.98 20.74
CA PRO A 323 -9.10 26.18 19.33
C PRO A 323 -8.06 25.15 18.82
N ARG A 324 -8.07 24.88 17.52
CA ARG A 324 -7.01 24.08 16.90
C ARG A 324 -5.68 24.81 16.99
N GLN A 325 -4.64 24.11 17.42
CA GLN A 325 -3.28 24.61 17.45
C GLN A 325 -2.57 24.21 16.16
N ILE A 326 -1.81 25.16 15.58
CA ILE A 326 -1.08 24.94 14.35
C ILE A 326 0.23 24.22 14.70
N ALA A 327 0.39 23.01 14.17
CA ALA A 327 1.61 22.23 14.27
C ALA A 327 2.62 22.59 13.18
N TYR A 328 2.11 22.90 11.98
CA TYR A 328 2.93 23.26 10.83
C TYR A 328 2.13 24.13 9.87
N HIS A 329 2.80 25.11 9.30
CA HIS A 329 2.26 25.95 8.23
C HIS A 329 3.37 26.29 7.24
N ALA A 330 3.16 25.98 5.98
CA ALA A 330 4.01 26.38 4.88
C ALA A 330 3.13 26.95 3.78
N GLU A 331 3.42 28.19 3.38
CA GLU A 331 2.76 28.81 2.24
C GLU A 331 3.79 29.55 1.38
N GLY A 332 3.53 29.64 0.08
CA GLY A 332 4.35 30.42 -0.82
C GLY A 332 4.71 29.71 -2.11
N LEU A 333 5.74 30.24 -2.75
CA LEU A 333 6.21 29.77 -4.04
C LEU A 333 6.83 28.39 -3.95
N ILE A 334 6.35 27.49 -4.82
CA ILE A 334 6.95 26.19 -5.09
C ILE A 334 7.53 26.19 -6.52
N TRP A 335 8.52 25.37 -6.72
CA TRP A 335 9.11 25.14 -8.03
C TRP A 335 9.80 23.77 -8.07
N ASP A 336 9.89 23.19 -9.24
CA ASP A 336 10.75 22.04 -9.50
C ASP A 336 11.37 22.11 -10.89
N ALA A 337 12.46 21.37 -11.05
CA ALA A 337 13.10 21.08 -12.30
C ALA A 337 13.38 19.58 -12.38
N GLY A 338 13.18 19.01 -13.54
CA GLY A 338 13.28 17.57 -13.71
C GLY A 338 13.67 17.14 -15.11
N VAL A 339 13.87 15.85 -15.24
CA VAL A 339 14.20 15.18 -16.47
C VAL A 339 13.23 14.04 -16.72
N ILE A 340 12.75 13.92 -17.96
CA ILE A 340 11.95 12.83 -18.45
C ILE A 340 12.75 12.15 -19.54
N TRP A 341 13.09 10.85 -19.35
CA TRP A 341 13.90 10.09 -20.27
C TRP A 341 13.19 8.76 -20.61
N ARG A 342 12.89 8.58 -21.90
CA ARG A 342 12.14 7.44 -22.44
C ARG A 342 12.82 6.88 -23.68
N PRO A 343 14.01 6.23 -23.55
CA PRO A 343 14.81 5.75 -24.70
C PRO A 343 14.13 4.59 -25.43
N SER A 344 13.15 3.95 -24.80
CA SER A 344 12.36 2.86 -25.39
C SER A 344 10.99 2.76 -24.72
N ARG A 345 10.09 1.97 -25.31
CA ARG A 345 8.79 1.63 -24.68
C ARG A 345 8.92 0.82 -23.38
N ARG A 346 10.14 0.31 -23.11
CA ARG A 346 10.47 -0.56 -21.97
C ARG A 346 11.22 0.16 -20.86
N THR A 347 11.59 1.42 -21.09
CA THR A 347 12.40 2.20 -20.14
C THR A 347 11.81 3.58 -19.98
N GLN A 348 11.50 3.95 -18.77
CA GLN A 348 11.02 5.28 -18.42
C GLN A 348 11.70 5.74 -17.13
N LEU A 349 12.26 6.94 -17.16
CA LEU A 349 12.76 7.67 -16.00
C LEU A 349 12.08 9.03 -15.95
N GLU A 350 11.62 9.39 -14.77
CA GLU A 350 11.20 10.74 -14.43
C GLU A 350 11.77 11.09 -13.07
N ALA A 351 12.50 12.20 -12.97
CA ALA A 351 13.14 12.62 -11.74
C ALA A 351 13.09 14.14 -11.62
N HIS A 352 12.69 14.62 -10.46
CA HIS A 352 12.48 16.03 -10.15
C HIS A 352 13.18 16.41 -8.85
N VAL A 353 13.70 17.63 -8.81
CA VAL A 353 14.20 18.30 -7.63
C VAL A 353 13.60 19.70 -7.58
N GLY A 354 13.15 20.11 -6.40
CA GLY A 354 12.50 21.42 -6.28
C GLY A 354 12.32 21.85 -4.84
N ARG A 355 11.44 22.81 -4.64
CA ARG A 355 11.06 23.30 -3.32
C ARG A 355 9.57 23.04 -3.08
N ARG A 356 9.27 22.28 -2.03
CA ARG A 356 7.93 22.03 -1.52
C ARG A 356 7.99 21.88 0.01
N TYR A 357 6.89 22.12 0.69
CA TYR A 357 6.86 22.04 2.16
C TYR A 357 7.93 22.92 2.82
N GLY A 358 8.15 24.12 2.28
CA GLY A 358 9.15 25.07 2.78
C GLY A 358 10.62 24.65 2.65
N THR A 359 10.93 23.48 2.11
CA THR A 359 12.29 22.92 1.99
C THR A 359 12.52 22.26 0.63
N MET A 360 13.75 21.78 0.37
CA MET A 360 14.03 20.98 -0.83
C MET A 360 13.27 19.66 -0.78
N SER A 361 12.73 19.28 -1.93
CA SER A 361 11.95 18.08 -2.18
C SER A 361 12.48 17.33 -3.40
N TYR A 362 12.43 15.99 -3.35
CA TYR A 362 12.89 15.10 -4.41
C TYR A 362 11.80 14.07 -4.65
N TYR A 363 11.44 13.85 -5.91
CA TYR A 363 10.50 12.79 -6.29
C TYR A 363 10.82 12.28 -7.69
N GLY A 364 10.40 11.06 -7.98
CA GLY A 364 10.63 10.49 -9.29
C GLY A 364 10.33 9.01 -9.34
N SER A 365 10.37 8.47 -10.56
CA SER A 365 10.19 7.06 -10.82
C SER A 365 11.10 6.58 -11.94
N PHE A 366 11.52 5.32 -11.82
CA PHE A 366 12.22 4.60 -12.88
C PHE A 366 11.53 3.27 -13.11
N SER A 367 11.24 2.94 -14.36
CA SER A 367 10.67 1.66 -14.75
C SER A 367 11.46 1.08 -15.92
N TYR A 368 11.82 -0.19 -15.80
CA TYR A 368 12.52 -0.93 -16.84
C TYR A 368 11.97 -2.34 -16.98
N ALA A 369 11.36 -2.65 -18.12
CA ALA A 369 10.83 -3.95 -18.46
C ALA A 369 11.61 -4.55 -19.65
N PRO A 370 12.76 -5.23 -19.43
CA PRO A 370 13.60 -5.75 -20.51
C PRO A 370 12.85 -6.72 -21.42
N ASN A 371 11.86 -7.40 -20.89
CA ASN A 371 10.99 -8.32 -21.62
C ASN A 371 9.61 -8.39 -20.92
N GLU A 372 8.67 -9.15 -21.47
CA GLU A 372 7.31 -9.34 -20.93
C GLU A 372 7.24 -10.19 -19.65
N ARG A 373 8.38 -10.66 -19.14
CA ARG A 373 8.48 -11.58 -18.00
C ARG A 373 9.26 -11.00 -16.84
N SER A 374 9.77 -9.77 -16.98
CA SER A 374 10.52 -9.13 -15.91
C SER A 374 10.32 -7.63 -15.91
N ALA A 375 10.23 -7.05 -14.72
CA ALA A 375 10.10 -5.63 -14.50
C ALA A 375 10.94 -5.18 -13.31
N PHE A 376 11.65 -4.07 -13.46
CA PHE A 376 12.36 -3.37 -12.41
C PHE A 376 11.75 -1.98 -12.24
N ASN A 377 11.38 -1.64 -11.03
CA ASN A 377 10.76 -0.36 -10.70
C ASN A 377 11.46 0.28 -9.51
N VAL A 378 11.64 1.60 -9.58
CA VAL A 378 12.11 2.43 -8.45
C VAL A 378 11.17 3.62 -8.32
N SER A 379 10.83 3.98 -7.08
CA SER A 379 10.05 5.18 -6.77
C SER A 379 10.72 5.95 -5.65
N VAL A 380 10.85 7.27 -5.81
CA VAL A 380 11.32 8.21 -4.79
C VAL A 380 10.17 9.16 -4.48
N TYR A 381 9.87 9.37 -3.21
CA TYR A 381 8.74 10.17 -2.78
C TYR A 381 9.07 11.11 -1.62
N ASP A 382 8.30 12.20 -1.53
CA ASP A 382 8.32 13.18 -0.45
C ASP A 382 6.90 13.73 -0.27
N SER A 383 6.25 13.40 0.83
CA SER A 383 4.85 13.77 1.09
C SER A 383 4.60 14.06 2.56
N ILE A 384 3.51 14.77 2.85
CA ILE A 384 2.98 14.95 4.21
C ILE A 384 1.66 14.21 4.29
N ALA A 385 1.53 13.31 5.26
CA ALA A 385 0.32 12.54 5.52
C ALA A 385 0.27 12.08 6.97
N GLY A 386 -0.88 11.58 7.39
CA GLY A 386 -1.00 10.66 8.50
C GLY A 386 -0.80 9.21 8.01
N PHE A 387 -0.73 8.28 8.96
CA PHE A 387 -0.57 6.86 8.62
C PHE A 387 -1.70 6.36 7.70
N GLY A 388 -2.96 6.74 7.99
CA GLY A 388 -4.11 6.27 7.23
C GLY A 388 -4.13 6.78 5.79
N GLY A 389 -3.85 8.07 5.59
CA GLY A 389 -3.77 8.67 4.26
C GLY A 389 -2.62 8.08 3.44
N ARG A 390 -1.46 7.84 4.07
CA ARG A 390 -0.32 7.20 3.42
C ARG A 390 -0.64 5.76 3.01
N LEU A 391 -1.37 5.01 3.85
CA LEU A 391 -1.80 3.65 3.53
C LEU A 391 -2.82 3.63 2.37
N ASN A 392 -3.78 4.58 2.35
CA ASN A 392 -4.72 4.72 1.25
C ASN A 392 -4.03 5.06 -0.09
N GLN A 393 -3.02 5.95 -0.07
CA GLN A 393 -2.23 6.27 -1.25
C GLN A 393 -1.48 5.04 -1.75
N ALA A 394 -0.75 4.35 -0.87
CA ALA A 394 -0.02 3.14 -1.24
C ALA A 394 -0.94 2.02 -1.76
N LEU A 395 -2.14 1.88 -1.20
CA LEU A 395 -3.15 0.94 -1.69
C LEU A 395 -3.65 1.33 -3.09
N ALA A 396 -3.81 2.62 -3.38
CA ALA A 396 -4.19 3.12 -4.69
C ALA A 396 -3.10 2.93 -5.76
N ASP A 397 -1.83 2.90 -5.34
CA ASP A 397 -0.68 2.68 -6.22
C ASP A 397 -0.45 1.21 -6.57
N LEU A 398 -1.12 0.26 -5.86
CA LEU A 398 -1.04 -1.15 -6.21
C LEU A 398 -1.65 -1.42 -7.58
N PRO A 399 -1.13 -2.38 -8.35
CA PRO A 399 -1.71 -2.80 -9.63
C PRO A 399 -3.12 -3.39 -9.43
N ALA A 400 -3.97 -3.27 -10.44
CA ALA A 400 -5.29 -3.89 -10.43
C ALA A 400 -5.23 -5.40 -10.76
N GLU A 401 -4.16 -5.82 -11.43
CA GLU A 401 -3.86 -7.23 -11.69
C GLU A 401 -2.72 -7.69 -10.80
N PHE A 402 -3.03 -8.51 -9.82
CA PHE A 402 -2.05 -9.05 -8.88
C PHE A 402 -2.43 -10.43 -8.35
N THR A 403 -1.43 -11.14 -7.85
CA THR A 403 -1.61 -12.28 -6.95
C THR A 403 -1.09 -11.89 -5.58
N ALA A 404 -1.91 -12.03 -4.55
CA ALA A 404 -1.53 -11.70 -3.18
C ALA A 404 -0.56 -12.75 -2.63
N ASN A 405 0.56 -12.29 -2.07
CA ASN A 405 1.49 -13.15 -1.36
C ASN A 405 1.08 -13.24 0.11
N ARG A 406 0.91 -14.46 0.60
CA ARG A 406 0.55 -14.74 2.00
C ARG A 406 1.63 -15.55 2.69
N ASN A 407 1.85 -15.26 3.96
CA ASN A 407 2.62 -16.15 4.83
C ASN A 407 1.83 -17.45 5.04
N PRO A 408 2.36 -18.60 4.64
CA PRO A 408 1.63 -19.86 4.74
C PRO A 408 1.33 -20.27 6.18
N LEU A 409 2.10 -19.81 7.17
CA LEU A 409 1.94 -20.16 8.58
C LEU A 409 0.89 -19.31 9.29
N THR A 410 0.77 -18.03 8.94
CA THR A 410 -0.13 -17.09 9.61
C THR A 410 -1.35 -16.73 8.77
N GLY A 411 -1.35 -17.03 7.47
CA GLY A 411 -2.40 -16.61 6.53
C GLY A 411 -2.39 -15.11 6.20
N ASP A 412 -1.55 -14.32 6.86
CA ASP A 412 -1.46 -12.87 6.68
C ASP A 412 -0.79 -12.49 5.36
N LEU A 413 -1.09 -11.29 4.87
CA LEU A 413 -0.43 -10.72 3.70
C LEU A 413 1.03 -10.37 4.02
N THR A 414 1.95 -10.65 3.08
CA THR A 414 3.39 -10.34 3.24
C THR A 414 3.72 -8.88 2.92
N GLY A 415 2.72 -8.07 2.55
CA GLY A 415 2.89 -6.66 2.23
C GLY A 415 3.28 -6.36 0.77
N CYS A 416 3.67 -7.36 -0.01
CA CYS A 416 3.91 -7.22 -1.44
C CYS A 416 3.02 -8.16 -2.24
N VAL A 417 2.69 -7.77 -3.47
CA VAL A 417 1.91 -8.59 -4.41
C VAL A 417 2.78 -9.01 -5.60
N ALA A 418 2.48 -10.16 -6.19
CA ALA A 418 3.14 -10.58 -7.42
C ALA A 418 2.48 -9.88 -8.62
N SER A 419 3.19 -8.96 -9.23
CA SER A 419 2.81 -8.25 -10.45
C SER A 419 4.06 -7.76 -11.18
N LEU A 420 3.95 -7.58 -12.50
CA LEU A 420 4.99 -6.96 -13.32
C LEU A 420 4.80 -5.42 -13.45
N GLU A 421 3.73 -4.89 -12.87
CA GLU A 421 3.45 -3.45 -12.84
C GLU A 421 4.18 -2.75 -11.68
N LYS A 422 4.12 -1.41 -11.69
CA LYS A 422 4.70 -0.56 -10.63
C LYS A 422 3.90 -0.69 -9.31
N GLY A 423 4.51 -0.27 -8.21
CA GLY A 423 3.80 -0.05 -6.95
C GLY A 423 3.29 -1.35 -6.28
N ASN A 424 4.05 -2.42 -6.35
CA ASN A 424 3.63 -3.74 -5.91
C ASN A 424 3.85 -4.04 -4.41
N CYS A 425 4.27 -3.07 -3.59
CA CYS A 425 4.56 -3.30 -2.17
C CYS A 425 3.97 -2.23 -1.24
N LEU A 426 3.36 -2.67 -0.14
CA LEU A 426 2.89 -1.87 0.99
C LEU A 426 3.85 -1.92 2.19
N THR A 427 4.93 -2.72 2.11
CA THR A 427 5.83 -3.04 3.24
C THR A 427 6.41 -1.78 3.88
N GLY A 428 6.83 -0.79 3.09
CA GLY A 428 7.36 0.46 3.62
C GLY A 428 6.35 1.22 4.47
N VAL A 429 5.11 1.33 4.01
CA VAL A 429 4.05 2.02 4.77
C VAL A 429 3.67 1.24 6.02
N LEU A 430 3.59 -0.09 5.91
CA LEU A 430 3.21 -0.98 7.01
C LEU A 430 4.36 -1.24 8.00
N GLY A 431 5.58 -0.80 7.71
CA GLY A 431 6.75 -1.01 8.57
C GLY A 431 6.77 -0.14 9.85
N SER A 432 5.90 0.85 9.97
CA SER A 432 5.74 1.65 11.19
C SER A 432 4.33 2.21 11.30
N VAL A 433 3.73 2.12 12.48
CA VAL A 433 2.38 2.60 12.77
C VAL A 433 2.43 3.59 13.94
N ARG A 434 2.22 4.86 13.67
CA ARG A 434 2.10 5.92 14.68
C ARG A 434 0.93 6.84 14.37
N SER A 435 0.31 7.38 15.39
CA SER A 435 -0.89 8.22 15.27
C SER A 435 -0.63 9.70 14.96
N ALA A 436 0.62 10.15 15.01
CA ALA A 436 0.97 11.53 14.69
C ALA A 436 1.14 11.73 13.16
N THR A 437 0.86 12.93 12.68
CA THR A 437 1.14 13.33 11.30
C THR A 437 2.65 13.42 11.07
N PHE A 438 3.10 13.13 9.86
CA PHE A 438 4.53 13.14 9.53
C PHE A 438 4.79 13.58 8.09
N ARG A 439 6.00 14.04 7.85
CA ARG A 439 6.57 14.12 6.51
C ARG A 439 7.33 12.85 6.23
N ASP A 440 6.92 12.16 5.16
CA ASP A 440 7.45 10.88 4.72
C ASP A 440 8.34 11.09 3.49
N ARG A 441 9.58 10.61 3.56
CA ARG A 441 10.55 10.62 2.47
C ARG A 441 11.14 9.24 2.33
N GLY A 442 11.21 8.75 1.10
CA GLY A 442 11.75 7.43 0.95
C GLY A 442 12.03 7.05 -0.48
N VAL A 443 12.56 5.84 -0.60
CA VAL A 443 12.81 5.16 -1.86
C VAL A 443 12.36 3.70 -1.74
N VAL A 444 11.69 3.22 -2.78
CA VAL A 444 11.30 1.82 -2.92
C VAL A 444 11.81 1.32 -4.26
N ALA A 445 12.45 0.17 -4.25
CA ALA A 445 12.86 -0.54 -5.46
C ALA A 445 12.25 -1.94 -5.46
N SER A 446 11.82 -2.43 -6.62
CA SER A 446 11.30 -3.78 -6.78
C SER A 446 11.72 -4.39 -8.11
N TYR A 447 11.94 -5.68 -8.09
CA TYR A 447 12.19 -6.50 -9.28
C TYR A 447 11.27 -7.71 -9.25
N ALA A 448 10.53 -7.92 -10.34
CA ALA A 448 9.66 -9.06 -10.52
C ALA A 448 10.08 -9.86 -11.76
N LEU A 449 9.97 -11.18 -11.68
CA LEU A 449 10.38 -12.12 -12.71
C LEU A 449 9.38 -13.27 -12.83
N GLN A 450 8.98 -13.60 -14.05
CA GLN A 450 8.17 -14.77 -14.38
C GLN A 450 8.88 -15.65 -15.40
N LEU A 451 9.32 -16.84 -15.00
CA LEU A 451 10.01 -17.81 -15.83
C LEU A 451 9.20 -19.11 -15.90
N GLY A 452 8.30 -19.22 -16.90
CA GLY A 452 7.47 -20.41 -17.06
C GLY A 452 6.62 -20.70 -15.83
N ASN A 453 6.99 -21.70 -15.07
CA ASN A 453 6.33 -22.16 -13.84
C ASN A 453 6.96 -21.59 -12.55
N ILE A 454 7.90 -20.66 -12.65
CA ILE A 454 8.52 -19.98 -11.50
C ILE A 454 8.17 -18.51 -11.56
N SER A 455 7.70 -17.95 -10.45
CA SER A 455 7.60 -16.51 -10.23
C SER A 455 8.45 -16.10 -9.04
N ALA A 456 9.23 -15.03 -9.21
CA ALA A 456 10.09 -14.49 -8.18
C ALA A 456 9.91 -12.98 -8.08
N GLY A 457 9.99 -12.45 -6.87
CA GLY A 457 9.98 -11.03 -6.60
C GLY A 457 10.95 -10.69 -5.48
N ILE A 458 11.61 -9.56 -5.61
CA ILE A 458 12.37 -8.94 -4.53
C ILE A 458 12.05 -7.46 -4.51
N ALA A 459 11.84 -6.92 -3.30
CA ALA A 459 11.64 -5.49 -3.10
C ALA A 459 12.40 -5.04 -1.87
N GLY A 460 12.79 -3.77 -1.85
CA GLY A 460 13.40 -3.16 -0.69
C GLY A 460 13.20 -1.65 -0.71
N GLY A 461 13.34 -1.04 0.44
CA GLY A 461 13.13 0.38 0.56
C GLY A 461 13.74 0.98 1.82
N TYR A 462 13.71 2.29 1.82
CA TYR A 462 14.06 3.15 2.93
C TYR A 462 12.96 4.19 3.10
N ASP A 463 12.47 4.33 4.32
CA ASP A 463 11.46 5.32 4.72
C ASP A 463 12.00 6.15 5.88
N ARG A 464 11.84 7.46 5.79
CA ARG A 464 12.20 8.42 6.84
C ARG A 464 11.00 9.30 7.17
N ARG A 465 10.47 9.16 8.36
CA ARG A 465 9.30 9.87 8.86
C ARG A 465 9.69 10.90 9.91
N LYS A 466 9.51 12.18 9.59
CA LYS A 466 9.66 13.26 10.56
C LYS A 466 8.29 13.67 11.06
N PHE A 467 8.02 13.42 12.35
CA PHE A 467 6.74 13.70 12.97
C PHE A 467 6.51 15.20 13.20
N ILE A 468 5.25 15.59 13.11
CA ILE A 468 4.80 16.98 13.18
C ILE A 468 3.64 17.04 14.16
N ALA A 469 3.82 17.79 15.26
CA ALA A 469 2.78 17.99 16.27
C ALA A 469 2.86 19.42 16.83
N ALA A 470 1.73 19.94 17.29
CA ALA A 470 1.70 21.31 17.80
C ALA A 470 2.42 21.40 19.16
N PRO A 471 3.27 22.42 19.35
CA PRO A 471 3.90 22.67 20.64
C PRO A 471 2.86 22.96 21.71
N GLY A 472 3.15 22.56 22.95
CA GLY A 472 2.26 22.79 24.09
C GLY A 472 1.04 21.85 24.16
N THR A 473 0.92 20.88 23.27
CA THR A 473 -0.10 19.81 23.34
C THR A 473 0.51 18.50 23.84
N VAL A 474 -0.33 17.56 24.21
CA VAL A 474 0.13 16.22 24.61
C VAL A 474 0.91 15.49 23.50
N LEU A 475 0.67 15.83 22.24
CA LEU A 475 1.40 15.30 21.09
C LEU A 475 2.77 15.96 20.88
N ALA A 476 3.09 17.05 21.58
CA ALA A 476 4.35 17.78 21.38
C ALA A 476 5.60 16.92 21.60
N VAL A 477 5.50 15.86 22.40
CA VAL A 477 6.58 14.88 22.61
C VAL A 477 6.99 14.15 21.33
N ALA A 478 6.11 14.05 20.35
CA ALA A 478 6.40 13.45 19.06
C ALA A 478 6.98 14.46 18.05
N ASN A 479 6.89 15.78 18.33
CA ASN A 479 7.28 16.77 17.36
C ASN A 479 8.76 16.76 17.05
N GLY A 480 9.09 16.61 15.77
CA GLY A 480 10.47 16.61 15.29
C GLY A 480 11.19 15.27 15.42
N LEU A 481 10.60 14.26 16.07
CA LEU A 481 11.14 12.90 16.08
C LEU A 481 11.27 12.38 14.65
N ILE A 482 12.30 11.58 14.42
CA ILE A 482 12.59 11.01 13.10
C ILE A 482 12.71 9.51 13.27
N ASP A 483 11.77 8.78 12.69
CA ASP A 483 11.88 7.33 12.55
C ASP A 483 12.46 7.00 11.17
N GLU A 484 13.32 6.00 11.11
CA GLU A 484 13.90 5.48 9.88
C GLU A 484 13.67 3.96 9.80
N ASN A 485 13.22 3.50 8.65
CA ASN A 485 12.96 2.08 8.42
C ASN A 485 13.62 1.62 7.12
N TYR A 486 14.45 0.61 7.22
CA TYR A 486 15.04 -0.11 6.09
C TYR A 486 14.39 -1.47 6.00
N TRP A 487 14.01 -1.90 4.82
CA TRP A 487 13.38 -3.18 4.67
C TRP A 487 13.74 -3.87 3.36
N VAL A 488 13.71 -5.20 3.37
CA VAL A 488 13.83 -6.07 2.21
C VAL A 488 12.79 -7.17 2.33
N SER A 489 12.13 -7.50 1.23
CA SER A 489 11.18 -8.60 1.12
C SER A 489 11.41 -9.36 -0.18
N GLY A 490 11.33 -10.69 -0.12
CA GLY A 490 11.48 -11.53 -1.29
C GLY A 490 10.49 -12.69 -1.28
N ASN A 491 10.05 -13.07 -2.46
CA ASN A 491 9.20 -14.23 -2.66
C ASN A 491 9.66 -15.05 -3.87
N LEU A 492 9.52 -16.37 -3.76
CA LEU A 492 9.78 -17.31 -4.83
C LEU A 492 8.68 -18.38 -4.79
N ASN A 493 7.94 -18.50 -5.88
CA ASN A 493 6.90 -19.50 -6.03
C ASN A 493 7.20 -20.34 -7.26
N GLY A 494 7.02 -21.65 -7.17
CA GLY A 494 7.31 -22.53 -8.28
C GLY A 494 6.48 -23.82 -8.26
N ARG A 495 6.20 -24.35 -9.46
CA ARG A 495 5.65 -25.68 -9.64
C ARG A 495 6.78 -26.69 -9.81
N ILE A 496 6.72 -27.80 -9.07
CA ILE A 496 7.65 -28.91 -9.18
C ILE A 496 7.16 -29.85 -10.28
N ASP A 497 5.87 -30.18 -10.25
CA ASP A 497 5.18 -30.98 -11.25
C ASP A 497 3.75 -30.42 -11.49
N ARG A 498 2.86 -31.22 -12.10
CA ARG A 498 1.49 -30.79 -12.43
C ARG A 498 0.61 -30.63 -11.20
N SER A 499 0.91 -31.35 -10.12
CA SER A 499 0.11 -31.43 -8.89
C SER A 499 0.82 -30.89 -7.66
N SER A 500 2.06 -30.44 -7.76
CA SER A 500 2.82 -29.95 -6.60
C SER A 500 3.65 -28.70 -6.88
N GLY A 501 3.87 -27.93 -5.84
CA GLY A 501 4.70 -26.74 -5.90
C GLY A 501 5.19 -26.30 -4.54
N TYR A 502 5.90 -25.19 -4.54
CA TYR A 502 6.50 -24.60 -3.35
C TYR A 502 6.37 -23.07 -3.36
N ALA A 503 6.39 -22.48 -2.18
CA ALA A 503 6.53 -21.05 -2.01
C ALA A 503 7.55 -20.76 -0.90
N VAL A 504 8.41 -19.78 -1.14
CA VAL A 504 9.40 -19.26 -0.18
C VAL A 504 9.13 -17.77 -0.04
N ASN A 505 9.05 -17.30 1.21
CA ASN A 505 9.01 -15.88 1.50
C ASN A 505 10.10 -15.55 2.50
N ILE A 506 10.77 -14.43 2.29
CA ILE A 506 11.78 -13.88 3.19
C ILE A 506 11.47 -12.42 3.44
N TYR A 507 11.76 -11.94 4.62
CA TYR A 507 11.73 -10.51 4.92
C TYR A 507 12.82 -10.16 5.93
N ALA A 508 13.27 -8.92 5.86
CA ALA A 508 14.10 -8.29 6.87
C ALA A 508 13.71 -6.82 6.98
N ASN A 509 13.68 -6.29 8.20
CA ASN A 509 13.52 -4.86 8.44
C ASN A 509 14.40 -4.42 9.60
N TRP A 510 14.87 -3.19 9.53
CA TRP A 510 15.64 -2.51 10.56
C TRP A 510 14.97 -1.17 10.81
N PHE A 511 14.50 -0.97 12.01
CA PHE A 511 13.80 0.21 12.43
C PHE A 511 14.62 0.97 13.47
N HIS A 512 14.91 2.23 13.18
CA HIS A 512 15.56 3.18 14.08
C HIS A 512 14.51 4.16 14.61
N SER A 513 14.32 4.17 15.92
CA SER A 513 13.37 5.06 16.58
C SER A 513 14.00 6.41 16.87
N GLY A 514 13.32 7.50 16.51
CA GLY A 514 13.72 8.85 16.93
C GLY A 514 13.48 9.16 18.41
N SER A 515 12.85 8.25 19.14
CA SER A 515 12.55 8.42 20.55
C SER A 515 13.68 7.90 21.42
N ALA A 516 14.18 8.72 22.34
CA ALA A 516 15.19 8.30 23.32
C ALA A 516 14.66 7.29 24.37
N PHE A 517 13.35 7.09 24.43
CA PHE A 517 12.70 6.19 25.38
C PHE A 517 12.36 4.81 24.79
N VAL A 518 12.55 4.66 23.51
CA VAL A 518 12.23 3.44 22.78
C VAL A 518 13.43 3.11 21.91
N GLY A 519 13.97 1.93 22.09
CA GLY A 519 15.14 1.46 21.35
C GLY A 519 14.83 1.12 19.90
N ASP A 520 15.87 0.82 19.17
CA ASP A 520 15.82 0.29 17.82
C ASP A 520 15.31 -1.16 17.82
N SER A 521 14.81 -1.59 16.70
CA SER A 521 14.38 -2.98 16.54
C SER A 521 14.67 -3.50 15.13
N SER A 522 14.87 -4.80 15.03
CA SER A 522 15.00 -5.45 13.73
C SER A 522 14.19 -6.74 13.69
N GLY A 523 13.67 -7.06 12.52
CA GLY A 523 12.93 -8.27 12.27
C GLY A 523 13.52 -9.03 11.08
N LEU A 524 13.67 -10.33 11.21
CA LEU A 524 14.10 -11.23 10.15
C LEU A 524 13.20 -12.45 10.14
N GLY A 525 12.68 -12.83 8.98
CA GLY A 525 11.86 -14.02 8.87
C GLY A 525 11.98 -14.71 7.52
N ALA A 526 11.78 -16.03 7.56
CA ALA A 526 11.73 -16.87 6.38
C ALA A 526 10.65 -17.93 6.55
N THR A 527 9.89 -18.17 5.49
CA THR A 527 8.90 -19.26 5.43
C THR A 527 9.08 -20.05 4.16
N LEU A 528 8.92 -21.37 4.29
CA LEU A 528 8.89 -22.32 3.20
C LEU A 528 7.58 -23.10 3.27
N SER A 529 6.89 -23.24 2.16
CA SER A 529 5.75 -24.14 2.04
C SER A 529 5.87 -25.05 0.83
N TYR A 530 5.34 -26.23 0.99
CA TYR A 530 5.12 -27.21 -0.06
C TYR A 530 3.64 -27.52 -0.12
N TYR A 531 3.06 -27.52 -1.31
CA TYR A 531 1.67 -27.90 -1.52
C TYR A 531 1.56 -29.02 -2.56
N ARG A 532 0.53 -29.85 -2.40
CA ARG A 532 0.21 -30.93 -3.32
C ARG A 532 -1.29 -31.09 -3.52
N GLU A 533 -1.73 -30.99 -4.76
CA GLU A 533 -3.08 -31.30 -5.19
C GLU A 533 -3.30 -32.83 -5.05
N LEU A 534 -4.21 -33.22 -4.16
CA LEU A 534 -4.59 -34.62 -3.94
C LEU A 534 -5.70 -35.01 -4.89
N THR A 535 -6.60 -34.07 -5.19
CA THR A 535 -7.65 -34.15 -6.21
C THR A 535 -7.80 -32.77 -6.86
N ASP A 536 -8.66 -32.63 -7.87
CA ASP A 536 -8.92 -31.35 -8.55
C ASP A 536 -9.42 -30.24 -7.61
N HIS A 537 -9.94 -30.59 -6.43
CA HIS A 537 -10.50 -29.66 -5.45
C HIS A 537 -9.79 -29.70 -4.09
N LEU A 538 -8.99 -30.72 -3.80
CA LEU A 538 -8.35 -30.91 -2.50
C LEU A 538 -6.84 -30.78 -2.60
N GLU A 539 -6.28 -29.85 -1.85
CA GLU A 539 -4.85 -29.60 -1.74
C GLU A 539 -4.37 -29.87 -0.30
N ALA A 540 -3.24 -30.52 -0.16
CA ALA A 540 -2.52 -30.65 1.09
C ALA A 540 -1.34 -29.68 1.11
N THR A 541 -1.13 -29.00 2.24
CA THR A 541 -0.02 -28.05 2.45
C THR A 541 0.78 -28.43 3.68
N ALA A 542 2.10 -28.36 3.57
CA ALA A 542 3.02 -28.40 4.69
C ALA A 542 3.91 -27.13 4.64
N ALA A 543 4.13 -26.49 5.78
CA ALA A 543 4.96 -25.30 5.85
C ALA A 543 5.82 -25.28 7.11
N ALA A 544 6.95 -24.60 7.03
CA ALA A 544 7.81 -24.29 8.17
C ALA A 544 8.35 -22.85 8.05
N GLY A 545 8.65 -22.21 9.16
CA GLY A 545 9.20 -20.86 9.17
C GLY A 545 9.91 -20.52 10.45
N LEU A 546 10.87 -19.64 10.32
CA LEU A 546 11.66 -19.06 11.38
C LEU A 546 11.47 -17.54 11.37
N ASP A 547 11.32 -16.96 12.53
CA ASP A 547 11.18 -15.53 12.76
C ASP A 547 12.05 -15.11 13.92
N ASN A 548 12.77 -14.01 13.76
CA ASN A 548 13.58 -13.40 14.81
C ASN A 548 13.26 -11.91 14.89
N ILE A 549 13.00 -11.43 16.08
CA ILE A 549 12.83 -10.02 16.40
C ILE A 549 13.85 -9.66 17.45
N SER A 550 14.78 -8.78 17.08
CA SER A 550 15.78 -8.22 18.00
C SER A 550 15.37 -6.82 18.42
N ARG A 551 15.58 -6.50 19.69
CA ARG A 551 15.21 -5.23 20.31
C ARG A 551 16.35 -4.73 21.18
N ASP A 552 16.50 -3.42 21.24
CA ASP A 552 17.36 -2.82 22.25
C ASP A 552 16.77 -3.00 23.66
N ASP A 553 17.67 -3.08 24.65
CA ASP A 553 17.30 -3.18 26.06
C ASP A 553 16.14 -2.21 26.45
N PRO A 554 15.19 -2.63 27.30
CA PRO A 554 15.23 -3.79 28.20
C PRO A 554 14.50 -5.04 27.72
N LEU A 555 13.97 -5.06 26.49
CA LEU A 555 13.18 -6.20 25.99
C LEU A 555 14.11 -7.28 25.39
N PRO A 556 13.90 -8.56 25.71
CA PRO A 556 14.71 -9.62 25.14
C PRO A 556 14.40 -9.88 23.67
N ASP A 557 15.40 -10.35 22.94
CA ASP A 557 15.24 -10.87 21.59
C ASP A 557 14.31 -12.07 21.57
N GLN A 558 13.45 -12.13 20.55
CA GLN A 558 12.52 -13.23 20.38
C GLN A 558 12.79 -14.00 19.10
N THR A 559 12.95 -15.31 19.24
CA THR A 559 13.08 -16.23 18.09
C THR A 559 11.98 -17.27 18.16
N THR A 560 11.25 -17.42 17.06
CA THR A 560 10.10 -18.34 16.96
C THR A 560 10.27 -19.25 15.74
N LEU A 561 10.13 -20.57 15.97
CA LEU A 561 10.06 -21.58 14.92
C LEU A 561 8.62 -22.10 14.85
N SER A 562 8.05 -22.17 13.65
CA SER A 562 6.69 -22.70 13.45
C SER A 562 6.65 -23.72 12.33
N ALA A 563 5.74 -24.67 12.46
CA ALA A 563 5.44 -25.66 11.46
C ALA A 563 3.91 -25.85 11.32
N LEU A 564 3.46 -26.22 10.12
CA LEU A 564 2.06 -26.36 9.78
C LEU A 564 1.85 -27.53 8.85
N VAL A 565 0.72 -28.23 9.05
CA VAL A 565 0.11 -29.11 8.07
C VAL A 565 -1.36 -28.74 7.90
N GLY A 566 -1.88 -28.81 6.68
CA GLY A 566 -3.25 -28.40 6.40
C GLY A 566 -3.83 -29.00 5.13
N LEU A 567 -5.14 -28.89 5.02
CA LEU A 567 -5.93 -29.27 3.86
C LEU A 567 -6.79 -28.07 3.43
N ARG A 568 -6.81 -27.83 2.14
CA ARG A 568 -7.63 -26.80 1.49
C ARG A 568 -8.55 -27.45 0.46
N TYR A 569 -9.83 -27.14 0.53
CA TYR A 569 -10.81 -27.52 -0.47
C TYR A 569 -11.27 -26.28 -1.24
N SER A 570 -11.10 -26.29 -2.55
CA SER A 570 -11.52 -25.23 -3.48
C SER A 570 -12.74 -25.68 -4.28
N PHE A 571 -13.72 -24.77 -4.45
CA PHE A 571 -14.99 -25.07 -5.13
C PHE A 571 -14.94 -24.73 -6.61
#